data_6c66b7aba700b1708bfe34ff749ae58e
#
_entry.id   6c66b7aba700b1708bfe34ff749ae58e
#
_cell.length_a   1.000
_cell.length_b   1.000
_cell.length_c   1.000
_cell.angle_alpha   90.00
_cell.angle_beta   90.00
_cell.angle_gamma   90.00
#
_symmetry.space_group_name_H-M   'P 1'
#
loop_
_entity.id
_entity.type
_entity.pdbx_description
1 polymer ?
#
loop_
_entity_poly.entity_id
_entity_poly.type
_entity_poly.pdbx_seq_one_letter_code
_entity_poly.pdbx_strand_id
1 'polypeptide(L)'
;MLNYIQRHFDLQIGISSLLLTIIGLVSVYSATYDARASDIFFKQLAWSGAGTVVLIAMALFPYRLLQTISIPAWLFSLLLLVIVLLLGKTVSGSTSWFNLGSFRIQPSEFAKITTVLALASYLSRSDVSLRNPRDLFLAGGIVLAPVALIMMQPDFGTAVIYGGMAFALIYWGGASQFTLLSVVAPAAAAVGALFGTTPFLIVVAVMGVLIYLTKEHRLVAAVVFSVMVVVGISVQFIYDGMKPYQQKRIDTFLDPGADPLGAGYNILQSKVAIGSGGMFGKGYLHGSQTQLNFIPEQWTDFIFCVPGEEFGFIGAATVLLLFAVFLLRGVTLASKVKSKYASFVAIGLTATIATHVFINIGMALGLFPVIGVPLPFLSYGGSSLLSNAAMVGILMNLYTNRKEY
;
A
#
# COMPACT_ATOMS: atom_id res chain seq x y z
N MET A 1 -21.92 26.46 -13.82
CA MET A 1 -20.59 25.86 -13.97
C MET A 1 -20.26 24.91 -12.82
N LEU A 2 -20.34 25.32 -11.55
CA LEU A 2 -20.07 24.45 -10.38
C LEU A 2 -20.92 23.16 -10.38
N ASN A 3 -22.24 23.27 -10.62
CA ASN A 3 -23.14 22.11 -10.67
C ASN A 3 -22.84 21.13 -11.81
N TYR A 4 -22.24 21.61 -12.92
CA TYR A 4 -21.78 20.75 -14.02
C TYR A 4 -20.52 19.98 -13.61
N ILE A 5 -19.55 20.66 -13.01
CA ILE A 5 -18.30 20.05 -12.52
C ILE A 5 -18.59 19.00 -11.44
N GLN A 6 -19.45 19.31 -10.45
CA GLN A 6 -19.85 18.37 -9.39
C GLN A 6 -20.63 17.15 -9.91
N ARG A 7 -21.29 17.26 -11.05
CA ARG A 7 -21.97 16.12 -11.68
C ARG A 7 -21.01 15.16 -12.38
N HIS A 8 -19.88 15.67 -12.90
CA HIS A 8 -18.94 14.92 -13.72
C HIS A 8 -17.62 14.58 -13.00
N PHE A 9 -17.24 15.32 -11.98
CA PHE A 9 -15.99 15.09 -11.25
C PHE A 9 -16.24 14.99 -9.75
N ASP A 10 -15.59 14.02 -9.11
CA ASP A 10 -15.57 13.94 -7.65
C ASP A 10 -14.55 14.96 -7.11
N LEU A 11 -15.06 16.16 -6.76
CA LEU A 11 -14.22 17.24 -6.24
C LEU A 11 -13.48 16.85 -4.96
N GLN A 12 -14.04 15.97 -4.13
CA GLN A 12 -13.42 15.57 -2.87
C GLN A 12 -12.19 14.68 -3.12
N ILE A 13 -12.29 13.70 -4.03
CA ILE A 13 -11.14 12.90 -4.46
C ILE A 13 -10.07 13.79 -5.12
N GLY A 14 -10.50 14.68 -6.04
CA GLY A 14 -9.58 15.56 -6.76
C GLY A 14 -8.86 16.55 -5.86
N ILE A 15 -9.59 17.27 -5.01
CA ILE A 15 -9.01 18.28 -4.12
C ILE A 15 -8.12 17.63 -3.07
N SER A 16 -8.55 16.52 -2.45
CA SER A 16 -7.73 15.84 -1.44
C SER A 16 -6.43 15.29 -2.02
N SER A 17 -6.45 14.67 -3.22
CA SER A 17 -5.24 14.18 -3.87
C SER A 17 -4.32 15.33 -4.30
N LEU A 18 -4.87 16.44 -4.80
CA LEU A 18 -4.09 17.63 -5.16
C LEU A 18 -3.42 18.26 -3.94
N LEU A 19 -4.16 18.46 -2.84
CA LEU A 19 -3.62 19.02 -1.60
C LEU A 19 -2.54 18.11 -1.01
N LEU A 20 -2.75 16.79 -1.00
CA LEU A 20 -1.73 15.83 -0.57
C LEU A 20 -0.47 15.92 -1.44
N THR A 21 -0.60 16.07 -2.76
CA THR A 21 0.55 16.24 -3.67
C THR A 21 1.28 17.56 -3.40
N ILE A 22 0.57 18.66 -3.13
CA ILE A 22 1.17 19.95 -2.77
C ILE A 22 1.93 19.82 -1.45
N ILE A 23 1.31 19.23 -0.41
CA ILE A 23 1.98 18.98 0.88
C ILE A 23 3.21 18.09 0.67
N GLY A 24 3.11 17.07 -0.21
CA GLY A 24 4.24 16.23 -0.58
C GLY A 24 5.40 17.00 -1.21
N LEU A 25 5.12 17.90 -2.16
CA LEU A 25 6.13 18.74 -2.78
C LEU A 25 6.79 19.68 -1.76
N VAL A 26 6.01 20.30 -0.87
CA VAL A 26 6.53 21.14 0.23
C VAL A 26 7.41 20.34 1.17
N SER A 27 6.96 19.12 1.53
CA SER A 27 7.71 18.22 2.43
C SER A 27 9.00 17.70 1.78
N VAL A 28 8.97 17.32 0.49
CA VAL A 28 10.18 16.90 -0.23
C VAL A 28 11.15 18.05 -0.40
N TYR A 29 10.66 19.27 -0.68
CA TYR A 29 11.51 20.47 -0.73
C TYR A 29 12.22 20.69 0.60
N SER A 30 11.48 20.65 1.71
CA SER A 30 12.07 20.81 3.04
C SER A 30 13.09 19.70 3.36
N ALA A 31 12.73 18.44 3.11
CA ALA A 31 13.61 17.30 3.37
C ALA A 31 14.91 17.32 2.54
N THR A 32 14.96 18.06 1.44
CA THR A 32 16.12 18.11 0.53
C THR A 32 16.87 19.43 0.59
N TYR A 33 16.37 20.42 1.34
CA TYR A 33 16.89 21.78 1.37
C TYR A 33 18.35 21.83 1.85
N ASP A 34 18.62 21.38 3.07
CA ASP A 34 19.99 21.36 3.63
C ASP A 34 20.80 20.13 3.22
N ALA A 35 20.14 19.08 2.70
CA ALA A 35 20.79 17.89 2.20
C ALA A 35 21.58 18.10 0.90
N ARG A 36 21.58 19.31 0.32
CA ARG A 36 22.15 19.63 -1.00
C ARG A 36 21.68 18.69 -2.11
N ALA A 37 20.46 18.17 -1.96
CA ALA A 37 19.85 17.20 -2.86
C ALA A 37 18.69 17.84 -3.68
N SER A 38 18.85 19.07 -4.09
CA SER A 38 17.84 19.84 -4.86
C SER A 38 17.35 19.12 -6.13
N ASP A 39 18.21 18.29 -6.74
CA ASP A 39 17.83 17.45 -7.88
C ASP A 39 16.61 16.57 -7.59
N ILE A 40 16.44 16.10 -6.35
CA ILE A 40 15.33 15.23 -5.94
C ILE A 40 14.03 16.03 -6.02
N PHE A 41 14.00 17.26 -5.53
CA PHE A 41 12.82 18.13 -5.61
C PHE A 41 12.43 18.43 -7.05
N PHE A 42 13.37 18.81 -7.93
CA PHE A 42 13.05 19.08 -9.33
C PHE A 42 12.56 17.84 -10.07
N LYS A 43 13.12 16.66 -9.77
CA LYS A 43 12.61 15.38 -10.28
C LYS A 43 11.18 15.10 -9.79
N GLN A 44 10.90 15.34 -8.51
CA GLN A 44 9.55 15.16 -7.96
C GLN A 44 8.54 16.12 -8.63
N LEU A 45 8.93 17.37 -8.87
CA LEU A 45 8.10 18.34 -9.56
C LEU A 45 7.80 17.89 -11.01
N ALA A 46 8.81 17.41 -11.73
CA ALA A 46 8.64 16.86 -13.07
C ALA A 46 7.71 15.61 -13.07
N TRP A 47 7.88 14.71 -12.11
CA TRP A 47 7.02 13.54 -11.95
C TRP A 47 5.58 13.93 -11.58
N SER A 48 5.38 15.01 -10.80
CA SER A 48 4.05 15.53 -10.47
C SER A 48 3.34 16.09 -11.71
N GLY A 49 4.08 16.78 -12.58
CA GLY A 49 3.57 17.22 -13.89
C GLY A 49 3.18 16.05 -14.79
N ALA A 50 4.06 15.04 -14.93
CA ALA A 50 3.77 13.82 -15.68
C ALA A 50 2.58 13.05 -15.08
N GLY A 51 2.51 12.97 -13.74
CA GLY A 51 1.39 12.37 -13.01
C GLY A 51 0.06 13.04 -13.31
N THR A 52 0.05 14.38 -13.38
CA THR A 52 -1.16 15.13 -13.74
C THR A 52 -1.64 14.77 -15.16
N VAL A 53 -0.72 14.63 -16.10
CA VAL A 53 -1.05 14.18 -17.48
C VAL A 53 -1.62 12.76 -17.44
N VAL A 54 -1.01 11.83 -16.69
CA VAL A 54 -1.50 10.45 -16.54
C VAL A 54 -2.88 10.43 -15.88
N LEU A 55 -3.11 11.24 -14.84
CA LEU A 55 -4.41 11.35 -14.17
C LEU A 55 -5.49 11.79 -15.17
N ILE A 56 -5.25 12.84 -15.94
CA ILE A 56 -6.20 13.34 -16.94
C ILE A 56 -6.45 12.28 -18.02
N ALA A 57 -5.40 11.63 -18.52
CA ALA A 57 -5.53 10.58 -19.52
C ALA A 57 -6.39 9.42 -19.02
N MET A 58 -6.18 8.97 -17.79
CA MET A 58 -6.98 7.89 -17.18
C MET A 58 -8.40 8.32 -16.82
N ALA A 59 -8.60 9.58 -16.44
CA ALA A 59 -9.94 10.13 -16.20
C ALA A 59 -10.79 10.21 -17.47
N LEU A 60 -10.16 10.45 -18.61
CA LEU A 60 -10.81 10.52 -19.92
C LEU A 60 -10.81 9.17 -20.67
N PHE A 61 -10.17 8.15 -20.14
CA PHE A 61 -10.04 6.85 -20.80
C PHE A 61 -11.42 6.19 -20.95
N PRO A 62 -11.73 5.57 -22.13
CA PRO A 62 -13.04 4.93 -22.32
C PRO A 62 -13.26 3.78 -21.33
N TYR A 63 -14.24 3.94 -20.43
CA TYR A 63 -14.53 2.99 -19.35
C TYR A 63 -14.70 1.53 -19.85
N ARG A 64 -15.39 1.32 -20.97
CA ARG A 64 -15.61 -0.02 -21.53
C ARG A 64 -14.32 -0.73 -21.90
N LEU A 65 -13.32 0.04 -22.35
CA LEU A 65 -12.00 -0.53 -22.65
C LEU A 65 -11.26 -0.97 -21.40
N LEU A 66 -11.42 -0.28 -20.25
CA LEU A 66 -10.80 -0.69 -18.99
C LEU A 66 -11.18 -2.13 -18.62
N GLN A 67 -12.45 -2.49 -18.75
CA GLN A 67 -12.90 -3.86 -18.49
C GLN A 67 -12.34 -4.87 -19.50
N THR A 68 -12.35 -4.53 -20.77
CA THR A 68 -11.86 -5.41 -21.85
C THR A 68 -10.36 -5.69 -21.73
N ILE A 69 -9.57 -4.66 -21.41
CA ILE A 69 -8.11 -4.78 -21.32
C ILE A 69 -7.63 -5.31 -19.95
N SER A 70 -8.51 -5.51 -18.98
CA SER A 70 -8.13 -5.91 -17.62
C SER A 70 -7.23 -7.14 -17.58
N ILE A 71 -7.63 -8.24 -18.22
CA ILE A 71 -6.85 -9.49 -18.24
C ILE A 71 -5.59 -9.35 -19.13
N PRO A 72 -5.66 -8.83 -20.39
CA PRO A 72 -4.46 -8.56 -21.18
C PRO A 72 -3.43 -7.67 -20.46
N ALA A 73 -3.87 -6.59 -19.80
CA ALA A 73 -2.98 -5.69 -19.07
C ALA A 73 -2.32 -6.38 -17.86
N TRP A 74 -3.07 -7.23 -17.16
CA TRP A 74 -2.53 -8.04 -16.07
C TRP A 74 -1.48 -9.04 -16.57
N LEU A 75 -1.75 -9.78 -17.66
CA LEU A 75 -0.77 -10.69 -18.26
C LEU A 75 0.49 -9.96 -18.72
N PHE A 76 0.32 -8.78 -19.33
CA PHE A 76 1.44 -7.92 -19.71
C PHE A 76 2.25 -7.46 -18.49
N SER A 77 1.59 -7.10 -17.39
CA SER A 77 2.29 -6.73 -16.17
C SER A 77 3.05 -7.90 -15.54
N LEU A 78 2.53 -9.12 -15.59
CA LEU A 78 3.27 -10.33 -15.18
C LEU A 78 4.53 -10.53 -16.03
N LEU A 79 4.41 -10.35 -17.36
CA LEU A 79 5.56 -10.41 -18.25
C LEU A 79 6.62 -9.38 -17.86
N LEU A 80 6.22 -8.12 -17.57
CA LEU A 80 7.15 -7.09 -17.12
C LEU A 80 7.81 -7.44 -15.78
N LEU A 81 7.09 -8.08 -14.84
CA LEU A 81 7.66 -8.56 -13.57
C LEU A 81 8.69 -9.67 -13.80
N VAL A 82 8.48 -10.57 -14.78
CA VAL A 82 9.48 -11.58 -15.16
C VAL A 82 10.69 -10.93 -15.81
N ILE A 83 10.47 -9.99 -16.73
CA ILE A 83 11.58 -9.29 -17.40
C ILE A 83 12.44 -8.51 -16.38
N VAL A 84 11.84 -7.83 -15.41
CA VAL A 84 12.62 -7.10 -14.40
C VAL A 84 13.37 -8.04 -13.46
N LEU A 85 12.86 -9.25 -13.20
CA LEU A 85 13.56 -10.27 -12.43
C LEU A 85 14.85 -10.72 -13.13
N LEU A 86 14.83 -10.80 -14.49
CA LEU A 86 15.96 -11.23 -15.30
C LEU A 86 16.95 -10.10 -15.64
N LEU A 87 16.44 -8.90 -15.92
CA LEU A 87 17.22 -7.78 -16.48
C LEU A 87 17.27 -6.56 -15.56
N GLY A 88 16.58 -6.60 -14.41
CA GLY A 88 16.50 -5.49 -13.46
C GLY A 88 17.78 -5.24 -12.71
N LYS A 89 17.94 -3.99 -12.22
CA LYS A 89 19.04 -3.64 -11.33
C LYS A 89 18.61 -3.77 -9.87
N THR A 90 19.54 -4.26 -9.06
CA THR A 90 19.34 -4.38 -7.61
C THR A 90 19.53 -3.02 -6.96
N VAL A 91 18.51 -2.53 -6.27
CA VAL A 91 18.54 -1.29 -5.47
C VAL A 91 18.06 -1.63 -4.07
N SER A 92 18.81 -1.24 -3.06
CA SER A 92 18.49 -1.51 -1.64
C SER A 92 18.12 -2.98 -1.34
N GLY A 93 18.75 -3.91 -2.08
CA GLY A 93 18.56 -5.36 -1.91
C GLY A 93 17.42 -5.98 -2.72
N SER A 94 16.64 -5.20 -3.48
CA SER A 94 15.57 -5.67 -4.34
C SER A 94 15.89 -5.45 -5.83
N THR A 95 15.62 -6.47 -6.67
CA THR A 95 15.83 -6.44 -8.13
C THR A 95 14.50 -6.13 -8.82
N SER A 96 13.95 -4.94 -8.60
CA SER A 96 12.60 -4.54 -9.02
C SER A 96 12.56 -3.32 -9.92
N TRP A 97 13.72 -2.82 -10.40
CA TRP A 97 13.81 -1.55 -11.10
C TRP A 97 14.37 -1.69 -12.51
N PHE A 98 13.67 -1.10 -13.49
CA PHE A 98 14.25 -0.78 -14.78
C PHE A 98 14.94 0.58 -14.72
N ASN A 99 16.21 0.64 -15.12
CA ASN A 99 16.94 1.89 -15.29
C ASN A 99 16.86 2.35 -16.74
N LEU A 100 16.20 3.48 -16.95
CA LEU A 100 16.09 4.17 -18.24
C LEU A 100 16.89 5.49 -18.17
N GLY A 101 18.20 5.39 -18.11
CA GLY A 101 19.07 6.57 -17.93
C GLY A 101 18.89 7.21 -16.55
N SER A 102 18.36 8.45 -16.53
CA SER A 102 18.10 9.20 -15.29
C SER A 102 16.82 8.78 -14.56
N PHE A 103 15.98 7.95 -15.16
CA PHE A 103 14.70 7.53 -14.62
C PHE A 103 14.72 6.07 -14.19
N ARG A 104 14.00 5.77 -13.12
CA ARG A 104 13.80 4.40 -12.66
C ARG A 104 12.31 4.11 -12.67
N ILE A 105 11.93 2.98 -13.26
CA ILE A 105 10.54 2.51 -13.30
C ILE A 105 10.46 1.17 -12.59
N GLN A 106 9.48 1.06 -11.68
CA GLN A 106 9.18 -0.16 -10.94
C GLN A 106 7.88 -0.78 -11.49
N PRO A 107 7.96 -1.91 -12.23
CA PRO A 107 6.79 -2.53 -12.84
C PRO A 107 5.71 -2.95 -11.83
N SER A 108 6.09 -3.34 -10.62
CA SER A 108 5.17 -3.74 -9.57
C SER A 108 4.20 -2.61 -9.16
N GLU A 109 4.58 -1.34 -9.33
CA GLU A 109 3.71 -0.19 -9.09
C GLU A 109 2.49 -0.17 -10.03
N PHE A 110 2.69 -0.51 -11.29
CA PHE A 110 1.62 -0.59 -12.29
C PHE A 110 0.89 -1.93 -12.22
N ALA A 111 1.59 -3.00 -11.88
CA ALA A 111 1.02 -4.33 -11.72
C ALA A 111 -0.05 -4.38 -10.61
N LYS A 112 0.02 -3.54 -9.57
CA LYS A 112 -1.05 -3.39 -8.56
C LYS A 112 -2.37 -2.98 -9.22
N ILE A 113 -2.34 -1.97 -10.09
CA ILE A 113 -3.52 -1.47 -10.79
C ILE A 113 -4.12 -2.58 -11.67
N THR A 114 -3.29 -3.22 -12.49
CA THR A 114 -3.76 -4.27 -13.41
C THR A 114 -4.29 -5.49 -12.66
N THR A 115 -3.75 -5.80 -11.49
CA THR A 115 -4.25 -6.89 -10.62
C THR A 115 -5.62 -6.53 -10.05
N VAL A 116 -5.82 -5.27 -9.60
CA VAL A 116 -7.16 -4.80 -9.19
C VAL A 116 -8.15 -4.94 -10.35
N LEU A 117 -7.78 -4.49 -11.56
CA LEU A 117 -8.65 -4.57 -12.73
C LEU A 117 -8.99 -6.02 -13.10
N ALA A 118 -7.99 -6.91 -13.10
CA ALA A 118 -8.19 -8.33 -13.41
C ALA A 118 -9.07 -9.04 -12.36
N LEU A 119 -8.80 -8.80 -11.07
CA LEU A 119 -9.60 -9.39 -10.00
C LEU A 119 -11.02 -8.84 -10.00
N ALA A 120 -11.22 -7.53 -10.24
CA ALA A 120 -12.52 -6.91 -10.39
C ALA A 120 -13.29 -7.49 -11.60
N SER A 121 -12.60 -7.71 -12.73
CA SER A 121 -13.19 -8.34 -13.91
C SER A 121 -13.66 -9.77 -13.62
N TYR A 122 -12.88 -10.55 -12.87
CA TYR A 122 -13.25 -11.90 -12.45
C TYR A 122 -14.43 -11.89 -11.48
N LEU A 123 -14.34 -11.13 -10.38
CA LEU A 123 -15.35 -11.08 -9.32
C LEU A 123 -16.68 -10.45 -9.74
N SER A 124 -16.70 -9.64 -10.81
CA SER A 124 -17.91 -9.02 -11.32
C SER A 124 -18.81 -9.96 -12.14
N ARG A 125 -18.31 -11.13 -12.52
CA ARG A 125 -19.06 -12.13 -13.28
C ARG A 125 -20.20 -12.70 -12.44
N SER A 126 -21.33 -12.97 -13.07
CA SER A 126 -22.55 -13.48 -12.40
C SER A 126 -22.42 -14.94 -11.93
N ASP A 127 -21.55 -15.71 -12.55
CA ASP A 127 -21.27 -17.12 -12.26
C ASP A 127 -20.24 -17.33 -11.14
N VAL A 128 -19.58 -16.26 -10.67
CA VAL A 128 -18.55 -16.31 -9.62
C VAL A 128 -19.14 -16.05 -8.24
N SER A 129 -18.79 -16.91 -7.29
CA SER A 129 -19.16 -16.76 -5.87
C SER A 129 -17.99 -17.12 -4.96
N LEU A 130 -17.56 -16.18 -4.13
CA LEU A 130 -16.48 -16.40 -3.14
C LEU A 130 -16.83 -17.41 -2.02
N ARG A 131 -18.07 -17.91 -2.00
CA ARG A 131 -18.45 -19.05 -1.17
C ARG A 131 -18.03 -20.40 -1.78
N ASN A 132 -17.77 -20.42 -3.09
CA ASN A 132 -17.27 -21.58 -3.79
C ASN A 132 -15.73 -21.63 -3.68
N PRO A 133 -15.13 -22.70 -3.13
CA PRO A 133 -13.68 -22.84 -3.00
C PRO A 133 -12.91 -22.68 -4.31
N ARG A 134 -13.49 -23.16 -5.42
CA ARG A 134 -12.88 -23.02 -6.76
C ARG A 134 -12.71 -21.55 -7.14
N ASP A 135 -13.74 -20.75 -6.95
CA ASP A 135 -13.73 -19.33 -7.33
C ASP A 135 -12.80 -18.54 -6.42
N LEU A 136 -12.76 -18.87 -5.11
CA LEU A 136 -11.82 -18.31 -4.17
C LEU A 136 -10.37 -18.64 -4.56
N PHE A 137 -10.10 -19.89 -4.97
CA PHE A 137 -8.77 -20.31 -5.42
C PHE A 137 -8.34 -19.57 -6.70
N LEU A 138 -9.24 -19.39 -7.66
CA LEU A 138 -8.95 -18.64 -8.89
C LEU A 138 -8.73 -17.14 -8.60
N ALA A 139 -9.55 -16.54 -7.74
CA ALA A 139 -9.35 -15.17 -7.28
C ALA A 139 -8.00 -15.01 -6.57
N GLY A 140 -7.65 -15.95 -5.69
CA GLY A 140 -6.35 -16.04 -5.06
C GLY A 140 -5.21 -16.17 -6.05
N GLY A 141 -5.36 -16.97 -7.09
CA GLY A 141 -4.37 -17.15 -8.16
C GLY A 141 -4.05 -15.86 -8.91
N ILE A 142 -5.06 -15.03 -9.19
CA ILE A 142 -4.88 -13.71 -9.83
C ILE A 142 -3.98 -12.81 -8.98
N VAL A 143 -4.09 -12.88 -7.65
CA VAL A 143 -3.28 -12.06 -6.73
C VAL A 143 -1.92 -12.71 -6.45
N LEU A 144 -1.90 -14.02 -6.24
CA LEU A 144 -0.68 -14.72 -5.84
C LEU A 144 0.34 -14.82 -6.99
N ALA A 145 -0.08 -14.78 -8.26
CA ALA A 145 0.83 -14.81 -9.39
C ALA A 145 1.81 -13.62 -9.39
N PRO A 146 1.35 -12.34 -9.35
CA PRO A 146 2.28 -11.22 -9.22
C PRO A 146 3.01 -11.21 -7.88
N VAL A 147 2.37 -11.59 -6.76
CA VAL A 147 3.01 -11.65 -5.43
C VAL A 147 4.19 -12.62 -5.43
N ALA A 148 4.04 -13.80 -6.03
CA ALA A 148 5.14 -14.77 -6.12
C ALA A 148 6.35 -14.18 -6.88
N LEU A 149 6.12 -13.51 -8.01
CA LEU A 149 7.19 -12.85 -8.77
C LEU A 149 7.84 -11.71 -7.99
N ILE A 150 7.05 -10.92 -7.25
CA ILE A 150 7.53 -9.82 -6.41
C ILE A 150 8.36 -10.35 -5.24
N MET A 151 7.94 -11.47 -4.64
CA MET A 151 8.72 -12.12 -3.56
C MET A 151 10.06 -12.68 -4.07
N MET A 152 10.11 -13.13 -5.34
CA MET A 152 11.38 -13.53 -5.97
C MET A 152 12.31 -12.33 -6.22
N GLN A 153 11.78 -11.09 -6.24
CA GLN A 153 12.55 -9.83 -6.35
C GLN A 153 13.01 -9.28 -4.98
N PRO A 154 12.92 -9.99 -3.89
CA PRO A 154 12.88 -9.64 -2.46
C PRO A 154 12.21 -8.29 -2.13
N ASP A 155 11.02 -8.02 -2.73
CA ASP A 155 10.25 -6.80 -2.47
C ASP A 155 9.03 -7.10 -1.56
N PHE A 156 9.32 -7.29 -0.27
CA PHE A 156 8.33 -7.64 0.74
C PHE A 156 7.29 -6.52 0.96
N GLY A 157 7.73 -5.25 0.90
CA GLY A 157 6.85 -4.10 1.09
C GLY A 157 5.71 -4.08 0.07
N THR A 158 6.04 -4.24 -1.20
CA THR A 158 5.04 -4.31 -2.27
C THR A 158 4.12 -5.52 -2.10
N ALA A 159 4.65 -6.70 -1.73
CA ALA A 159 3.82 -7.90 -1.51
C ALA A 159 2.74 -7.71 -0.43
N VAL A 160 3.05 -7.01 0.66
CA VAL A 160 2.08 -6.69 1.72
C VAL A 160 0.95 -5.80 1.20
N ILE A 161 1.23 -4.86 0.28
CA ILE A 161 0.19 -4.02 -0.34
C ILE A 161 -0.83 -4.88 -1.13
N TYR A 162 -0.34 -5.89 -1.86
CA TYR A 162 -1.24 -6.84 -2.53
C TYR A 162 -2.13 -7.61 -1.55
N GLY A 163 -1.59 -7.95 -0.38
CA GLY A 163 -2.36 -8.60 0.70
C GLY A 163 -3.53 -7.74 1.18
N GLY A 164 -3.29 -6.46 1.50
CA GLY A 164 -4.33 -5.53 1.94
C GLY A 164 -5.39 -5.26 0.87
N MET A 165 -4.95 -5.07 -0.38
CA MET A 165 -5.83 -4.90 -1.55
C MET A 165 -6.72 -6.14 -1.75
N ALA A 166 -6.15 -7.34 -1.75
CA ALA A 166 -6.87 -8.59 -1.94
C ALA A 166 -7.88 -8.84 -0.82
N PHE A 167 -7.48 -8.59 0.42
CA PHE A 167 -8.38 -8.73 1.57
C PHE A 167 -9.62 -7.84 1.43
N ALA A 168 -9.44 -6.58 1.04
CA ALA A 168 -10.55 -5.65 0.84
C ALA A 168 -11.48 -6.11 -0.30
N LEU A 169 -10.93 -6.59 -1.42
CA LEU A 169 -11.70 -7.08 -2.55
C LEU A 169 -12.49 -8.36 -2.22
N ILE A 170 -11.87 -9.28 -1.48
CA ILE A 170 -12.51 -10.52 -1.02
C ILE A 170 -13.64 -10.19 -0.03
N TYR A 171 -13.40 -9.28 0.92
CA TYR A 171 -14.43 -8.77 1.84
C TYR A 171 -15.59 -8.12 1.10
N TRP A 172 -15.31 -7.21 0.17
CA TRP A 172 -16.32 -6.50 -0.62
C TRP A 172 -17.13 -7.44 -1.52
N GLY A 173 -16.50 -8.53 -1.99
CA GLY A 173 -17.12 -9.59 -2.77
C GLY A 173 -18.09 -10.48 -1.99
N GLY A 174 -18.29 -10.21 -0.69
CA GLY A 174 -19.24 -10.96 0.14
C GLY A 174 -18.72 -12.32 0.60
N ALA A 175 -17.40 -12.47 0.74
CA ALA A 175 -16.81 -13.65 1.34
C ALA A 175 -17.36 -13.90 2.75
N SER A 176 -17.43 -15.17 3.15
CA SER A 176 -17.90 -15.54 4.48
C SER A 176 -16.92 -15.05 5.56
N GLN A 177 -17.41 -14.85 6.78
CA GLN A 177 -16.55 -14.53 7.94
C GLN A 177 -15.46 -15.59 8.12
N PHE A 178 -15.80 -16.85 7.87
CA PHE A 178 -14.84 -17.94 7.90
C PHE A 178 -13.72 -17.76 6.86
N THR A 179 -14.06 -17.41 5.61
CA THR A 179 -13.07 -17.13 4.55
C THR A 179 -12.14 -15.99 4.94
N LEU A 180 -12.66 -14.92 5.52
CA LEU A 180 -11.83 -13.81 5.99
C LEU A 180 -10.89 -14.24 7.12
N LEU A 181 -11.41 -14.98 8.09
CA LEU A 181 -10.59 -15.52 9.18
C LEU A 181 -9.54 -16.50 8.67
N SER A 182 -9.84 -17.32 7.66
CA SER A 182 -8.88 -18.27 7.08
C SER A 182 -7.67 -17.58 6.43
N VAL A 183 -7.83 -16.35 5.97
CA VAL A 183 -6.74 -15.53 5.42
C VAL A 183 -5.98 -14.79 6.54
N VAL A 184 -6.70 -14.23 7.51
CA VAL A 184 -6.10 -13.42 8.58
C VAL A 184 -5.42 -14.27 9.66
N ALA A 185 -5.99 -15.43 10.02
CA ALA A 185 -5.50 -16.21 11.13
C ALA A 185 -4.06 -16.72 10.98
N PRO A 186 -3.61 -17.24 9.81
CA PRO A 186 -2.20 -17.61 9.64
C PRO A 186 -1.25 -16.41 9.73
N ALA A 187 -1.64 -15.25 9.17
CA ALA A 187 -0.84 -14.03 9.25
C ALA A 187 -0.73 -13.51 10.69
N ALA A 188 -1.84 -13.51 11.44
CA ALA A 188 -1.85 -13.13 12.85
C ALA A 188 -0.99 -14.08 13.70
N ALA A 189 -1.06 -15.40 13.43
CA ALA A 189 -0.23 -16.39 14.11
C ALA A 189 1.26 -16.19 13.81
N ALA A 190 1.62 -15.89 12.56
CA ALA A 190 2.99 -15.57 12.18
C ALA A 190 3.51 -14.34 12.93
N VAL A 191 2.73 -13.26 12.98
CA VAL A 191 3.08 -12.05 13.76
C VAL A 191 3.20 -12.38 15.24
N GLY A 192 2.24 -13.11 15.83
CA GLY A 192 2.30 -13.52 17.23
C GLY A 192 3.56 -14.33 17.56
N ALA A 193 3.99 -15.21 16.65
CA ALA A 193 5.19 -16.03 16.81
C ALA A 193 6.49 -15.21 16.81
N LEU A 194 6.54 -14.08 16.08
CA LEU A 194 7.70 -13.15 16.12
C LEU A 194 7.87 -12.49 17.48
N PHE A 195 6.76 -12.25 18.23
CA PHE A 195 6.82 -11.67 19.57
C PHE A 195 7.06 -12.72 20.68
N GLY A 196 7.19 -13.98 20.32
CA GLY A 196 7.49 -15.07 21.25
C GLY A 196 6.35 -16.07 21.46
N THR A 197 6.62 -17.09 22.29
CA THR A 197 5.70 -18.23 22.48
C THR A 197 4.37 -17.83 23.12
N THR A 198 4.39 -16.93 24.11
CA THR A 198 3.16 -16.50 24.82
C THR A 198 2.21 -15.72 23.92
N PRO A 199 2.63 -14.67 23.17
CA PRO A 199 1.76 -14.01 22.19
C PRO A 199 1.25 -14.95 21.11
N PHE A 200 2.08 -15.87 20.61
CA PHE A 200 1.68 -16.89 19.65
C PHE A 200 0.52 -17.74 20.17
N LEU A 201 0.65 -18.29 21.39
CA LEU A 201 -0.40 -19.13 21.99
C LEU A 201 -1.70 -18.36 22.22
N ILE A 202 -1.61 -17.08 22.62
CA ILE A 202 -2.78 -16.21 22.78
C ILE A 202 -3.49 -16.02 21.42
N VAL A 203 -2.74 -15.71 20.37
CA VAL A 203 -3.32 -15.54 19.01
C VAL A 203 -3.95 -16.83 18.53
N VAL A 204 -3.28 -17.97 18.69
CA VAL A 204 -3.81 -19.29 18.30
C VAL A 204 -5.12 -19.60 19.03
N ALA A 205 -5.18 -19.33 20.36
CA ALA A 205 -6.38 -19.54 21.15
C ALA A 205 -7.53 -18.62 20.70
N VAL A 206 -7.28 -17.32 20.54
CA VAL A 206 -8.30 -16.35 20.13
C VAL A 206 -8.82 -16.65 18.73
N MET A 207 -7.92 -16.85 17.76
CA MET A 207 -8.32 -17.17 16.39
C MET A 207 -8.99 -18.54 16.28
N GLY A 208 -8.56 -19.54 17.07
CA GLY A 208 -9.22 -20.84 17.16
C GLY A 208 -10.66 -20.73 17.64
N VAL A 209 -10.90 -19.91 18.68
CA VAL A 209 -12.27 -19.61 19.17
C VAL A 209 -13.08 -18.90 18.09
N LEU A 210 -12.53 -17.90 17.42
CA LEU A 210 -13.22 -17.17 16.35
C LEU A 210 -13.58 -18.10 15.18
N ILE A 211 -12.67 -18.97 14.74
CA ILE A 211 -12.93 -19.98 13.71
C ILE A 211 -14.05 -20.92 14.15
N TYR A 212 -14.00 -21.39 15.40
CA TYR A 212 -15.04 -22.28 15.95
C TYR A 212 -16.43 -21.61 15.96
N LEU A 213 -16.50 -20.33 16.28
CA LEU A 213 -17.75 -19.55 16.31
C LEU A 213 -18.39 -19.34 14.93
N THR A 214 -17.67 -19.51 13.83
CA THR A 214 -18.23 -19.41 12.47
C THR A 214 -19.17 -20.56 12.12
N LYS A 215 -19.18 -21.63 12.90
CA LYS A 215 -20.02 -22.84 12.71
C LYS A 215 -19.83 -23.53 11.34
N GLU A 216 -18.69 -23.34 10.72
CA GLU A 216 -18.32 -24.06 9.48
C GLU A 216 -18.09 -25.55 9.72
N HIS A 217 -18.02 -26.32 8.63
CA HIS A 217 -17.81 -27.75 8.69
C HIS A 217 -16.51 -28.07 9.46
N ARG A 218 -16.61 -28.95 10.48
CA ARG A 218 -15.52 -29.21 11.44
C ARG A 218 -14.19 -29.55 10.79
N LEU A 219 -14.20 -30.31 9.70
CA LEU A 219 -12.99 -30.73 8.98
C LEU A 219 -12.30 -29.48 8.34
N VAL A 220 -13.09 -28.60 7.72
CA VAL A 220 -12.55 -27.38 7.07
C VAL A 220 -11.97 -26.43 8.13
N ALA A 221 -12.69 -26.24 9.24
CA ALA A 221 -12.21 -25.45 10.36
C ALA A 221 -10.91 -26.04 10.97
N ALA A 222 -10.83 -27.36 11.11
CA ALA A 222 -9.63 -28.04 11.59
C ALA A 222 -8.44 -27.86 10.64
N VAL A 223 -8.65 -27.92 9.32
CA VAL A 223 -7.60 -27.65 8.32
C VAL A 223 -7.07 -26.23 8.43
N VAL A 224 -7.96 -25.21 8.49
CA VAL A 224 -7.55 -23.80 8.63
C VAL A 224 -6.79 -23.58 9.94
N PHE A 225 -7.28 -24.16 11.04
CA PHE A 225 -6.61 -24.12 12.33
C PHE A 225 -5.21 -24.78 12.27
N SER A 226 -5.10 -25.94 11.63
CA SER A 226 -3.81 -26.63 11.47
C SER A 226 -2.84 -25.80 10.63
N VAL A 227 -3.31 -25.20 9.53
CA VAL A 227 -2.48 -24.32 8.69
C VAL A 227 -1.99 -23.12 9.51
N MET A 228 -2.87 -22.49 10.30
CA MET A 228 -2.49 -21.38 11.18
C MET A 228 -1.38 -21.79 12.16
N VAL A 229 -1.52 -22.93 12.81
CA VAL A 229 -0.52 -23.43 13.77
C VAL A 229 0.79 -23.76 13.06
N VAL A 230 0.75 -24.46 11.92
CA VAL A 230 1.93 -24.81 11.13
C VAL A 230 2.67 -23.54 10.66
N VAL A 231 1.95 -22.55 10.15
CA VAL A 231 2.54 -21.25 9.75
C VAL A 231 3.24 -20.60 10.94
N GLY A 232 2.59 -20.50 12.09
CA GLY A 232 3.20 -19.92 13.28
C GLY A 232 4.46 -20.65 13.77
N ILE A 233 4.45 -21.99 13.78
CA ILE A 233 5.62 -22.78 14.14
C ILE A 233 6.75 -22.63 13.10
N SER A 234 6.40 -22.48 11.81
CA SER A 234 7.36 -22.32 10.73
C SER A 234 8.08 -20.97 10.76
N VAL A 235 7.57 -19.98 11.50
CA VAL A 235 8.15 -18.62 11.55
C VAL A 235 9.62 -18.66 11.96
N GLN A 236 9.99 -19.46 12.97
CA GLN A 236 11.38 -19.55 13.40
C GLN A 236 12.30 -20.10 12.31
N PHE A 237 11.86 -21.18 11.61
CA PHE A 237 12.62 -21.75 10.51
C PHE A 237 12.75 -20.76 9.33
N ILE A 238 11.69 -20.02 9.05
CA ILE A 238 11.70 -18.98 8.00
C ILE A 238 12.65 -17.86 8.41
N TYR A 239 12.59 -17.39 9.65
CA TYR A 239 13.47 -16.36 10.19
C TYR A 239 14.94 -16.76 10.10
N ASP A 240 15.30 -17.98 10.52
CA ASP A 240 16.67 -18.47 10.46
C ASP A 240 17.21 -18.62 9.01
N GLY A 241 16.31 -18.85 8.04
CA GLY A 241 16.64 -18.89 6.62
C GLY A 241 16.69 -17.53 5.92
N MET A 242 16.33 -16.43 6.60
CA MET A 242 16.34 -15.09 6.02
C MET A 242 17.76 -14.54 5.87
N LYS A 243 17.93 -13.62 4.91
CA LYS A 243 19.19 -12.88 4.78
C LYS A 243 19.42 -11.97 6.00
N PRO A 244 20.68 -11.73 6.41
CA PRO A 244 20.99 -10.95 7.62
C PRO A 244 20.32 -9.58 7.69
N TYR A 245 20.17 -8.88 6.56
CA TYR A 245 19.50 -7.58 6.52
C TYR A 245 17.98 -7.67 6.77
N GLN A 246 17.36 -8.80 6.45
CA GLN A 246 15.93 -9.05 6.69
C GLN A 246 15.69 -9.37 8.16
N GLN A 247 16.52 -10.25 8.75
CA GLN A 247 16.51 -10.54 10.18
C GLN A 247 16.69 -9.25 10.97
N LYS A 248 17.70 -8.44 10.62
CA LYS A 248 17.96 -7.16 11.27
C LYS A 248 16.76 -6.19 11.25
N ARG A 249 15.94 -6.19 10.20
CA ARG A 249 14.70 -5.38 10.16
C ARG A 249 13.65 -5.87 11.16
N ILE A 250 13.54 -7.18 11.34
CA ILE A 250 12.61 -7.79 12.30
C ILE A 250 13.09 -7.52 13.72
N ASP A 251 14.35 -7.79 14.02
CA ASP A 251 14.96 -7.58 15.33
C ASP A 251 14.84 -6.13 15.78
N THR A 252 15.14 -5.20 14.87
CA THR A 252 15.00 -3.76 15.10
C THR A 252 13.58 -3.33 15.37
N PHE A 253 12.62 -3.99 14.75
CA PHE A 253 11.20 -3.71 15.02
C PHE A 253 10.78 -4.22 16.40
N LEU A 254 11.26 -5.40 16.80
CA LEU A 254 10.97 -6.00 18.09
C LEU A 254 11.66 -5.25 19.26
N ASP A 255 12.89 -4.84 19.05
CA ASP A 255 13.67 -4.05 20.01
C ASP A 255 14.50 -2.96 19.29
N PRO A 256 13.92 -1.78 19.02
CA PRO A 256 14.66 -0.66 18.43
C PRO A 256 15.80 -0.14 19.30
N GLY A 257 15.77 -0.43 20.61
CA GLY A 257 16.80 -0.03 21.58
C GLY A 257 18.05 -0.90 21.54
N ALA A 258 17.98 -2.11 20.98
CA ALA A 258 19.14 -3.01 20.89
C ALA A 258 20.24 -2.49 19.95
N ASP A 259 19.88 -1.76 18.88
CA ASP A 259 20.82 -1.14 17.95
C ASP A 259 20.43 0.32 17.64
N PRO A 260 20.52 1.24 18.60
CA PRO A 260 20.03 2.60 18.47
C PRO A 260 20.85 3.47 17.52
N LEU A 261 22.06 3.07 17.15
CA LEU A 261 22.93 3.77 16.19
C LEU A 261 22.96 3.10 14.80
N GLY A 262 22.36 1.92 14.66
CA GLY A 262 22.28 1.17 13.43
C GLY A 262 20.87 1.09 12.87
N ALA A 263 20.32 -0.12 12.80
CA ALA A 263 19.00 -0.33 12.17
C ALA A 263 17.83 0.30 12.93
N GLY A 264 17.91 0.45 14.27
CA GLY A 264 16.91 1.12 15.12
C GLY A 264 16.91 2.64 14.99
N TYR A 265 18.01 3.21 14.47
CA TYR A 265 18.20 4.64 14.36
C TYR A 265 17.04 5.35 13.64
N ASN A 266 16.65 4.84 12.48
CA ASN A 266 15.59 5.46 11.67
C ASN A 266 14.26 5.56 12.40
N ILE A 267 13.86 4.49 13.11
CA ILE A 267 12.60 4.46 13.88
C ILE A 267 12.67 5.41 15.06
N LEU A 268 13.79 5.41 15.78
CA LEU A 268 13.98 6.29 16.94
C LEU A 268 13.97 7.77 16.52
N GLN A 269 14.71 8.12 15.48
CA GLN A 269 14.76 9.49 14.97
C GLN A 269 13.42 9.96 14.39
N SER A 270 12.71 9.06 13.72
CA SER A 270 11.33 9.33 13.24
C SER A 270 10.40 9.70 14.39
N LYS A 271 10.39 8.91 15.47
CA LYS A 271 9.60 9.20 16.68
C LYS A 271 10.00 10.50 17.35
N VAL A 272 11.32 10.78 17.42
CA VAL A 272 11.84 12.04 17.97
C VAL A 272 11.39 13.23 17.12
N ALA A 273 11.49 13.13 15.80
CA ALA A 273 11.05 14.18 14.89
C ALA A 273 9.57 14.51 15.09
N ILE A 274 8.69 13.52 14.96
CA ILE A 274 7.24 13.70 15.12
C ILE A 274 6.89 14.23 16.52
N GLY A 275 7.48 13.65 17.56
CA GLY A 275 7.22 14.05 18.96
C GLY A 275 7.73 15.45 19.29
N SER A 276 8.84 15.88 18.68
CA SER A 276 9.43 17.20 18.93
C SER A 276 8.67 18.35 18.28
N GLY A 277 7.78 18.07 17.31
CA GLY A 277 6.97 19.11 16.66
C GLY A 277 5.88 19.71 17.55
N GLY A 278 5.47 19.04 18.64
CA GLY A 278 4.42 19.54 19.51
C GLY A 278 3.11 19.81 18.78
N MET A 279 2.34 20.84 19.23
CA MET A 279 1.04 21.15 18.63
C MET A 279 1.17 21.89 17.30
N PHE A 280 2.06 22.89 17.18
CA PHE A 280 2.16 23.82 16.06
C PHE A 280 3.39 23.61 15.17
N GLY A 281 4.29 22.69 15.55
CA GLY A 281 5.55 22.46 14.83
C GLY A 281 6.66 23.43 15.20
N LYS A 282 7.85 23.17 14.65
CA LYS A 282 9.05 24.04 14.81
C LYS A 282 9.09 25.16 13.79
N GLY A 283 8.20 25.15 12.81
CA GLY A 283 8.19 26.07 11.66
C GLY A 283 8.79 25.42 10.41
N TYR A 284 8.34 25.90 9.27
CA TYR A 284 8.80 25.44 7.95
C TYR A 284 10.31 25.70 7.79
N LEU A 285 11.05 24.68 7.34
CA LEU A 285 12.52 24.68 7.23
C LEU A 285 13.28 24.84 8.56
N HIS A 286 12.60 24.62 9.70
CA HIS A 286 13.21 24.71 11.02
C HIS A 286 13.16 23.38 11.79
N GLY A 287 12.83 22.29 11.12
CA GLY A 287 12.86 20.94 11.69
C GLY A 287 14.29 20.49 11.96
N SER A 288 14.68 20.35 13.23
CA SER A 288 16.06 19.97 13.57
C SER A 288 16.44 18.57 13.11
N GLN A 289 15.50 17.61 13.15
CA GLN A 289 15.76 16.25 12.69
C GLN A 289 15.78 16.19 11.16
N THR A 290 14.87 16.92 10.53
CA THR A 290 14.71 16.99 9.07
C THR A 290 15.89 17.72 8.43
N GLN A 291 16.25 18.93 8.89
CA GLN A 291 17.28 19.74 8.24
C GLN A 291 18.69 19.21 8.47
N LEU A 292 18.97 18.64 9.65
CA LEU A 292 20.28 18.04 9.94
C LEU A 292 20.45 16.62 9.35
N ASN A 293 19.48 16.15 8.57
CA ASN A 293 19.50 14.84 7.91
C ASN A 293 19.71 13.65 8.87
N PHE A 294 19.16 13.74 10.09
CA PHE A 294 19.27 12.65 11.05
C PHE A 294 18.39 11.44 10.67
N ILE A 295 17.44 11.60 9.75
CA ILE A 295 16.58 10.50 9.30
C ILE A 295 17.01 10.09 7.89
N PRO A 296 17.69 8.95 7.71
CA PRO A 296 17.96 8.38 6.39
C PRO A 296 16.64 8.13 5.63
N GLU A 297 16.64 8.32 4.31
CA GLU A 297 15.47 8.12 3.44
C GLU A 297 14.24 8.94 3.88
N GLN A 298 14.45 10.14 4.45
CA GLN A 298 13.37 11.00 4.96
C GLN A 298 12.43 11.48 3.85
N TRP A 299 12.89 11.64 2.61
CA TRP A 299 12.06 12.04 1.47
C TRP A 299 11.27 10.89 0.81
N THR A 300 11.54 9.63 1.20
CA THR A 300 10.83 8.43 0.72
C THR A 300 9.98 7.81 1.81
N ASP A 301 10.57 6.94 2.63
CA ASP A 301 9.85 6.07 3.56
C ASP A 301 9.38 6.79 4.83
N PHE A 302 10.06 7.86 5.22
CA PHE A 302 9.80 8.61 6.45
C PHE A 302 9.29 10.05 6.20
N ILE A 303 8.73 10.31 5.00
CA ILE A 303 8.27 11.67 4.64
C ILE A 303 7.24 12.23 5.62
N PHE A 304 6.43 11.39 6.28
CA PHE A 304 5.43 11.81 7.26
C PHE A 304 6.04 12.54 8.47
N CYS A 305 7.35 12.31 8.74
CA CYS A 305 8.06 13.00 9.82
C CYS A 305 8.17 14.49 9.57
N VAL A 306 8.29 14.92 8.30
CA VAL A 306 8.46 16.33 7.92
C VAL A 306 7.23 17.18 8.33
N PRO A 307 5.99 16.85 7.90
CA PRO A 307 4.83 17.60 8.37
C PRO A 307 4.61 17.44 9.89
N GLY A 308 5.00 16.30 10.48
CA GLY A 308 4.92 16.09 11.93
C GLY A 308 5.90 16.95 12.73
N GLU A 309 7.12 17.19 12.25
CA GLU A 309 8.12 18.01 12.93
C GLU A 309 7.90 19.51 12.66
N GLU A 310 7.71 19.90 11.39
CA GLU A 310 7.68 21.31 10.99
C GLU A 310 6.33 21.99 11.26
N PHE A 311 5.21 21.26 11.11
CA PHE A 311 3.85 21.78 11.33
C PHE A 311 3.16 21.12 12.54
N GLY A 312 3.87 20.24 13.26
CA GLY A 312 3.41 19.60 14.48
C GLY A 312 2.17 18.71 14.29
N PHE A 313 1.43 18.56 15.38
CA PHE A 313 0.19 17.78 15.39
C PHE A 313 -0.82 18.27 14.34
N ILE A 314 -0.94 19.58 14.14
CA ILE A 314 -1.87 20.15 13.15
C ILE A 314 -1.47 19.73 11.73
N GLY A 315 -0.18 19.76 11.38
CA GLY A 315 0.30 19.29 10.07
C GLY A 315 0.05 17.81 9.85
N ALA A 316 0.42 16.98 10.83
CA ALA A 316 0.18 15.54 10.78
C ALA A 316 -1.33 15.20 10.69
N ALA A 317 -2.17 15.85 11.50
CA ALA A 317 -3.62 15.67 11.49
C ALA A 317 -4.24 16.12 10.16
N THR A 318 -3.75 17.19 9.55
CA THR A 318 -4.22 17.66 8.23
C THR A 318 -3.95 16.59 7.15
N VAL A 319 -2.76 16.00 7.12
CA VAL A 319 -2.43 14.92 6.20
C VAL A 319 -3.36 13.72 6.43
N LEU A 320 -3.57 13.30 7.68
CA LEU A 320 -4.47 12.19 8.01
C LEU A 320 -5.91 12.48 7.62
N LEU A 321 -6.42 13.70 7.86
CA LEU A 321 -7.76 14.12 7.46
C LEU A 321 -7.95 14.10 5.94
N LEU A 322 -6.97 14.58 5.18
CA LEU A 322 -7.03 14.55 3.71
C LEU A 322 -7.07 13.10 3.18
N PHE A 323 -6.26 12.21 3.75
CA PHE A 323 -6.35 10.78 3.43
C PHE A 323 -7.70 10.19 3.85
N ALA A 324 -8.22 10.51 5.03
CA ALA A 324 -9.52 10.03 5.47
C ALA A 324 -10.64 10.47 4.51
N VAL A 325 -10.65 11.74 4.10
CA VAL A 325 -11.61 12.24 3.09
C VAL A 325 -11.49 11.49 1.78
N PHE A 326 -10.27 11.32 1.27
CA PHE A 326 -10.01 10.58 0.04
C PHE A 326 -10.52 9.14 0.12
N LEU A 327 -10.15 8.41 1.17
CA LEU A 327 -10.49 6.99 1.35
C LEU A 327 -11.99 6.78 1.57
N LEU A 328 -12.63 7.58 2.43
CA LEU A 328 -14.07 7.50 2.66
C LEU A 328 -14.86 7.82 1.38
N ARG A 329 -14.35 8.74 0.57
CA ARG A 329 -14.96 9.07 -0.70
C ARG A 329 -14.81 7.94 -1.72
N GLY A 330 -13.65 7.28 -1.77
CA GLY A 330 -13.42 6.09 -2.60
C GLY A 330 -14.37 4.93 -2.23
N VAL A 331 -14.55 4.65 -0.93
CA VAL A 331 -15.53 3.66 -0.45
C VAL A 331 -16.96 4.06 -0.81
N THR A 332 -17.31 5.35 -0.65
CA THR A 332 -18.63 5.87 -1.02
C THR A 332 -18.86 5.72 -2.52
N LEU A 333 -17.86 5.96 -3.35
CA LEU A 333 -17.94 5.73 -4.79
C LEU A 333 -18.20 4.26 -5.09
N ALA A 334 -17.42 3.34 -4.49
CA ALA A 334 -17.57 1.89 -4.67
C ALA A 334 -18.99 1.41 -4.33
N SER A 335 -19.65 1.99 -3.31
CA SER A 335 -21.02 1.64 -2.91
C SER A 335 -22.11 2.23 -3.79
N LYS A 336 -21.82 3.30 -4.56
CA LYS A 336 -22.82 4.05 -5.34
C LYS A 336 -22.83 3.74 -6.83
N VAL A 337 -21.75 3.19 -7.37
CA VAL A 337 -21.68 2.80 -8.78
C VAL A 337 -22.54 1.56 -9.03
N LYS A 338 -23.27 1.55 -10.16
CA LYS A 338 -24.19 0.45 -10.52
C LYS A 338 -23.46 -0.80 -11.01
N SER A 339 -22.38 -0.63 -11.75
CA SER A 339 -21.59 -1.74 -12.29
C SER A 339 -20.83 -2.45 -11.18
N LYS A 340 -20.98 -3.78 -11.06
CA LYS A 340 -20.18 -4.60 -10.14
C LYS A 340 -18.67 -4.45 -10.40
N TYR A 341 -18.27 -4.43 -11.68
CA TYR A 341 -16.86 -4.23 -12.05
C TYR A 341 -16.34 -2.90 -11.52
N ALA A 342 -17.05 -1.79 -11.76
CA ALA A 342 -16.67 -0.47 -11.29
C ALA A 342 -16.59 -0.40 -9.76
N SER A 343 -17.52 -1.05 -9.06
CA SER A 343 -17.51 -1.16 -7.59
C SER A 343 -16.27 -1.85 -7.08
N PHE A 344 -15.91 -3.01 -7.66
CA PHE A 344 -14.69 -3.73 -7.29
C PHE A 344 -13.42 -2.94 -7.64
N VAL A 345 -13.37 -2.27 -8.78
CA VAL A 345 -12.21 -1.42 -9.13
C VAL A 345 -12.07 -0.28 -8.13
N ALA A 346 -13.17 0.43 -7.82
CA ALA A 346 -13.13 1.55 -6.90
C ALA A 346 -12.65 1.14 -5.50
N ILE A 347 -13.18 0.04 -4.95
CA ILE A 347 -12.75 -0.43 -3.62
C ILE A 347 -11.32 -0.97 -3.65
N GLY A 348 -10.91 -1.67 -4.71
CA GLY A 348 -9.56 -2.23 -4.83
C GLY A 348 -8.48 -1.14 -4.90
N LEU A 349 -8.67 -0.11 -5.72
CA LEU A 349 -7.75 1.03 -5.81
C LEU A 349 -7.72 1.83 -4.49
N THR A 350 -8.88 2.07 -3.88
CA THR A 350 -8.97 2.75 -2.58
C THR A 350 -8.24 1.96 -1.50
N ALA A 351 -8.42 0.65 -1.44
CA ALA A 351 -7.76 -0.22 -0.48
C ALA A 351 -6.24 -0.29 -0.71
N THR A 352 -5.79 -0.24 -1.97
CA THR A 352 -4.35 -0.15 -2.29
C THR A 352 -3.75 1.10 -1.65
N ILE A 353 -4.35 2.27 -1.86
CA ILE A 353 -3.91 3.53 -1.26
C ILE A 353 -4.01 3.47 0.27
N ALA A 354 -5.12 2.94 0.82
CA ALA A 354 -5.29 2.80 2.26
C ALA A 354 -4.19 1.95 2.90
N THR A 355 -3.82 0.83 2.27
CA THR A 355 -2.76 -0.05 2.77
C THR A 355 -1.40 0.65 2.78
N HIS A 356 -1.07 1.39 1.72
CA HIS A 356 0.14 2.22 1.67
C HIS A 356 0.19 3.23 2.82
N VAL A 357 -0.91 3.99 3.02
CA VAL A 357 -1.03 5.01 4.08
C VAL A 357 -0.84 4.37 5.47
N PHE A 358 -1.56 3.27 5.72
CA PHE A 358 -1.52 2.58 7.01
C PHE A 358 -0.12 2.06 7.34
N ILE A 359 0.55 1.43 6.35
CA ILE A 359 1.88 0.86 6.54
C ILE A 359 2.92 1.97 6.69
N ASN A 360 2.95 2.97 5.79
CA ASN A 360 3.97 4.01 5.85
C ASN A 360 3.90 4.82 7.15
N ILE A 361 2.71 5.30 7.52
CA ILE A 361 2.53 6.05 8.77
C ILE A 361 2.81 5.16 9.98
N GLY A 362 2.38 3.90 9.93
CA GLY A 362 2.70 2.93 10.97
C GLY A 362 4.20 2.67 11.13
N MET A 363 4.98 2.61 10.01
CA MET A 363 6.44 2.55 10.05
C MET A 363 7.05 3.80 10.69
N ALA A 364 6.59 5.00 10.31
CA ALA A 364 7.06 6.26 10.87
C ALA A 364 6.79 6.38 12.38
N LEU A 365 5.68 5.82 12.85
CA LEU A 365 5.32 5.75 14.27
C LEU A 365 5.95 4.55 15.01
N GLY A 366 6.65 3.65 14.28
CA GLY A 366 7.25 2.44 14.84
C GLY A 366 6.23 1.37 15.25
N LEU A 367 5.06 1.35 14.61
CA LEU A 367 4.02 0.31 14.78
C LEU A 367 4.23 -0.88 13.83
N PHE A 368 5.02 -0.68 12.77
CA PHE A 368 5.38 -1.70 11.78
C PHE A 368 6.87 -1.69 11.50
N PRO A 369 7.44 -2.84 11.08
CA PRO A 369 8.83 -2.89 10.64
C PRO A 369 9.04 -2.03 9.39
N VAL A 370 10.25 -1.50 9.22
CA VAL A 370 10.61 -0.69 8.04
C VAL A 370 10.77 -1.60 6.82
N ILE A 371 9.79 -1.56 5.92
CA ILE A 371 9.73 -2.42 4.73
C ILE A 371 9.81 -1.65 3.41
N GLY A 372 10.05 -0.32 3.46
CA GLY A 372 10.27 0.49 2.26
C GLY A 372 9.01 0.73 1.44
N VAL A 373 7.93 1.18 2.06
CA VAL A 373 6.65 1.50 1.40
C VAL A 373 6.45 3.01 1.37
N PRO A 374 6.40 3.66 0.18
CA PRO A 374 6.21 5.10 0.09
C PRO A 374 4.79 5.52 0.47
N LEU A 375 4.64 6.72 1.04
CA LEU A 375 3.34 7.35 1.32
C LEU A 375 2.78 7.95 0.03
N PRO A 376 1.59 7.52 -0.43
CA PRO A 376 0.99 8.02 -1.66
C PRO A 376 0.92 9.54 -1.70
N PHE A 377 1.21 10.14 -2.83
CA PHE A 377 1.22 11.58 -3.10
C PHE A 377 2.31 12.38 -2.38
N LEU A 378 2.76 11.97 -1.18
CA LEU A 378 3.74 12.70 -0.38
C LEU A 378 5.18 12.28 -0.67
N SER A 379 5.47 10.98 -0.65
CA SER A 379 6.83 10.47 -0.81
C SER A 379 7.42 10.76 -2.19
N TYR A 380 8.73 10.98 -2.21
CA TYR A 380 9.47 10.97 -3.45
C TYR A 380 9.46 9.57 -4.09
N GLY A 381 9.07 9.53 -5.36
CA GLY A 381 9.05 8.28 -6.13
C GLY A 381 8.28 8.39 -7.42
N GLY A 382 8.98 8.47 -8.57
CA GLY A 382 8.36 8.68 -9.87
C GLY A 382 7.32 7.63 -10.22
N SER A 383 7.67 6.33 -10.12
CA SER A 383 6.73 5.23 -10.45
C SER A 383 5.53 5.18 -9.51
N SER A 384 5.75 5.40 -8.22
CA SER A 384 4.68 5.44 -7.22
C SER A 384 3.73 6.61 -7.48
N LEU A 385 4.27 7.79 -7.78
CA LEU A 385 3.46 8.98 -8.06
C LEU A 385 2.64 8.82 -9.34
N LEU A 386 3.23 8.26 -10.42
CA LEU A 386 2.51 7.96 -11.65
C LEU A 386 1.41 6.93 -11.43
N SER A 387 1.68 5.87 -10.68
CA SER A 387 0.71 4.83 -10.36
C SER A 387 -0.44 5.39 -9.51
N ASN A 388 -0.14 6.20 -8.50
CA ASN A 388 -1.15 6.88 -7.68
C ASN A 388 -2.01 7.85 -8.52
N ALA A 389 -1.39 8.62 -9.41
CA ALA A 389 -2.09 9.51 -10.34
C ALA A 389 -3.02 8.72 -11.28
N ALA A 390 -2.57 7.58 -11.80
CA ALA A 390 -3.39 6.69 -12.60
C ALA A 390 -4.59 6.14 -11.80
N MET A 391 -4.37 5.72 -10.54
CA MET A 391 -5.45 5.26 -9.66
C MET A 391 -6.50 6.34 -9.42
N VAL A 392 -6.08 7.59 -9.15
CA VAL A 392 -7.00 8.74 -9.00
C VAL A 392 -7.75 8.99 -10.30
N GLY A 393 -7.06 8.98 -11.45
CA GLY A 393 -7.68 9.15 -12.76
C GLY A 393 -8.76 8.11 -13.03
N ILE A 394 -8.50 6.83 -12.73
CA ILE A 394 -9.49 5.75 -12.85
C ILE A 394 -10.67 5.99 -11.91
N LEU A 395 -10.44 6.35 -10.63
CA LEU A 395 -11.53 6.65 -9.69
C LEU A 395 -12.41 7.81 -10.20
N MET A 396 -11.81 8.86 -10.76
CA MET A 396 -12.56 9.96 -11.39
C MET A 396 -13.37 9.50 -12.60
N ASN A 397 -12.79 8.66 -13.43
CA ASN A 397 -13.48 8.04 -14.57
C ASN A 397 -14.73 7.26 -14.12
N LEU A 398 -14.58 6.41 -13.11
CA LEU A 398 -15.68 5.64 -12.54
C LEU A 398 -16.79 6.56 -11.96
N TYR A 399 -16.39 7.67 -11.35
CA TYR A 399 -17.37 8.64 -10.83
C TYR A 399 -18.15 9.33 -11.95
N THR A 400 -17.47 9.73 -13.02
CA THR A 400 -18.10 10.37 -14.19
C THR A 400 -19.14 9.44 -14.81
N ASN A 401 -18.81 8.17 -14.97
CA ASN A 401 -19.66 7.18 -15.63
C ASN A 401 -20.60 6.42 -14.66
N ARG A 402 -20.68 6.82 -13.38
CA ARG A 402 -21.42 6.08 -12.32
C ARG A 402 -22.90 5.84 -12.57
N LYS A 403 -23.52 6.61 -13.45
CA LYS A 403 -24.94 6.51 -13.79
C LYS A 403 -25.22 5.68 -15.05
N GLU A 404 -24.20 5.48 -15.87
CA GLU A 404 -24.35 4.79 -17.15
C GLU A 404 -24.30 3.26 -17.00
N TYR A 405 -23.86 2.77 -15.82
CA TYR A 405 -23.62 1.34 -15.55
C TYR A 405 -24.27 0.87 -14.26
#